data_d7da3140234cd2f28d3eecb41f2bf48a
#
_entry.id   d7da3140234cd2f28d3eecb41f2bf48a
#
_cell.length_a   1.000
_cell.length_b   1.000
_cell.length_c   1.000
_cell.angle_alpha   90.00
_cell.angle_beta   90.00
_cell.angle_gamma   90.00
#
_symmetry.space_group_name_H-M   'P 1'
#
loop_
_entity.id
_entity.type
_entity.pdbx_description
1 polymer ?
#
loop_
_entity_poly.entity_id
_entity_poly.type
_entity_poly.pdbx_seq_one_letter_code
_entity_poly.pdbx_strand_id
1 'polypeptide(L)'
;MASAPVDPRVCSIARTLDIVGEKWALLAVREVFLGNRRFDEMVHRTGAPRDTLAARLRTLVAAGILERRQYCEHPARFEYHLTDAGRDLYPVILTLMRWGDQYLADDDGPPLVLEHRCGHRLVPQVICQACGDPVHHGESKTAES
;
A
#
# COMPACT_ATOMS: atom_id res chain seq x y z
N MET A 1 3.28 -19.71 -29.14
CA MET A 1 1.83 -19.75 -28.88
C MET A 1 1.45 -18.60 -27.98
N ALA A 2 0.44 -17.85 -28.37
CA ALA A 2 -0.10 -16.83 -27.47
C ALA A 2 -0.75 -17.52 -26.27
N SER A 3 -0.38 -17.14 -25.06
CA SER A 3 -1.05 -17.60 -23.85
C SER A 3 -2.54 -17.24 -23.93
N ALA A 4 -3.41 -18.16 -23.53
CA ALA A 4 -4.83 -17.84 -23.40
C ALA A 4 -4.99 -16.58 -22.53
N PRO A 5 -5.89 -15.65 -22.88
CA PRO A 5 -6.10 -14.49 -22.06
C PRO A 5 -6.53 -14.92 -20.66
N VAL A 6 -5.78 -14.47 -19.65
CA VAL A 6 -6.12 -14.71 -18.25
C VAL A 6 -7.47 -14.03 -17.97
N ASP A 7 -8.43 -14.77 -17.44
CA ASP A 7 -9.69 -14.18 -17.00
C ASP A 7 -9.38 -13.07 -15.97
N PRO A 8 -9.73 -11.81 -16.24
CA PRO A 8 -9.43 -10.71 -15.34
C PRO A 8 -9.97 -10.93 -13.91
N ARG A 9 -11.04 -11.72 -13.79
CA ARG A 9 -11.64 -12.03 -12.48
C ARG A 9 -10.78 -12.94 -11.61
N VAL A 10 -9.83 -13.68 -12.18
CA VAL A 10 -8.89 -14.54 -11.45
C VAL A 10 -7.48 -13.97 -11.40
N CYS A 11 -7.25 -12.79 -11.96
CA CYS A 11 -5.98 -12.10 -11.89
C CYS A 11 -5.72 -11.57 -10.47
N SER A 12 -4.55 -11.91 -9.90
CA SER A 12 -4.16 -11.44 -8.56
C SER A 12 -4.11 -9.92 -8.46
N ILE A 13 -3.70 -9.24 -9.54
CA ILE A 13 -3.68 -7.77 -9.58
C ILE A 13 -5.11 -7.22 -9.50
N ALA A 14 -6.04 -7.75 -10.30
CA ALA A 14 -7.43 -7.31 -10.28
C ALA A 14 -8.08 -7.56 -8.91
N ARG A 15 -7.84 -8.71 -8.30
CA ARG A 15 -8.34 -9.03 -6.96
C ARG A 15 -7.79 -8.08 -5.90
N THR A 16 -6.52 -7.72 -5.99
CA THR A 16 -5.89 -6.76 -5.08
C THR A 16 -6.50 -5.38 -5.27
N LEU A 17 -6.66 -4.93 -6.51
CA LEU A 17 -7.25 -3.62 -6.81
C LEU A 17 -8.71 -3.50 -6.38
N ASP A 18 -9.46 -4.60 -6.31
CA ASP A 18 -10.82 -4.60 -5.76
C ASP A 18 -10.84 -4.16 -4.29
N ILE A 19 -9.75 -4.39 -3.56
CA ILE A 19 -9.63 -4.04 -2.14
C ILE A 19 -8.92 -2.69 -1.96
N VAL A 20 -7.81 -2.47 -2.66
CA VAL A 20 -6.91 -1.33 -2.43
C VAL A 20 -6.80 -0.38 -3.64
N GLY A 21 -7.54 -0.64 -4.71
CA GLY A 21 -7.42 0.14 -5.94
C GLY A 21 -8.04 1.53 -5.88
N GLU A 22 -8.90 1.77 -4.91
CA GLU A 22 -9.49 3.09 -4.70
C GLU A 22 -8.49 3.97 -3.94
N LYS A 23 -8.37 5.21 -4.37
CA LYS A 23 -7.36 6.18 -3.91
C LYS A 23 -7.18 6.21 -2.38
N TRP A 24 -8.29 6.30 -1.65
CA TRP A 24 -8.24 6.52 -0.20
C TRP A 24 -7.86 5.27 0.58
N ALA A 25 -7.98 4.07 -0.02
CA ALA A 25 -7.62 2.82 0.62
C ALA A 25 -6.10 2.72 0.87
N LEU A 26 -5.29 2.84 -0.16
CA LEU A 26 -3.82 2.83 -0.01
C LEU A 26 -3.30 4.03 0.77
N LEU A 27 -3.92 5.20 0.63
CA LEU A 27 -3.53 6.36 1.43
C LEU A 27 -3.80 6.15 2.92
N ALA A 28 -4.88 5.47 3.30
CA ALA A 28 -5.14 5.11 4.69
C ALA A 28 -4.09 4.13 5.22
N VAL A 29 -3.73 3.12 4.44
CA VAL A 29 -2.67 2.18 4.81
C VAL A 29 -1.33 2.90 4.98
N ARG A 30 -0.99 3.81 4.08
CA ARG A 30 0.21 4.66 4.19
C ARG A 30 0.24 5.40 5.52
N GLU A 31 -0.89 5.98 5.94
CA GLU A 31 -0.96 6.73 7.19
C GLU A 31 -0.66 5.82 8.39
N VAL A 32 -1.15 4.60 8.40
CA VAL A 32 -0.83 3.63 9.46
C VAL A 32 0.66 3.29 9.47
N PHE A 33 1.29 3.14 8.31
CA PHE A 33 2.75 2.97 8.21
C PHE A 33 3.52 4.15 8.78
N LEU A 34 3.00 5.37 8.62
CA LEU A 34 3.62 6.58 9.16
C LEU A 34 3.32 6.82 10.65
N GLY A 35 2.57 5.93 11.29
CA GLY A 35 2.22 6.01 12.70
C GLY A 35 0.91 6.73 13.00
N ASN A 36 0.17 7.15 12.00
CA ASN A 36 -1.11 7.85 12.14
C ASN A 36 -2.25 6.82 12.17
N ARG A 37 -2.65 6.40 13.37
CA ARG A 37 -3.53 5.26 13.59
C ARG A 37 -4.97 5.64 13.91
N ARG A 38 -5.26 6.93 14.10
CA ARG A 38 -6.58 7.42 14.51
C ARG A 38 -7.31 8.06 13.34
N PHE A 39 -8.61 7.84 13.29
CA PHE A 39 -9.46 8.28 12.19
C PHE A 39 -9.35 9.79 11.89
N ASP A 40 -9.47 10.64 12.90
CA ASP A 40 -9.42 12.09 12.69
C ASP A 40 -8.08 12.55 12.14
N GLU A 41 -6.98 11.97 12.57
CA GLU A 41 -5.66 12.27 12.04
C GLU A 41 -5.51 11.80 10.60
N MET A 42 -6.02 10.62 10.27
CA MET A 42 -6.03 10.13 8.89
C MET A 42 -6.84 11.05 7.96
N VAL A 43 -8.01 11.52 8.41
CA VAL A 43 -8.82 12.49 7.66
C VAL A 43 -8.01 13.76 7.39
N HIS A 44 -7.38 14.29 8.42
CA HIS A 44 -6.59 15.52 8.32
C HIS A 44 -5.40 15.36 7.37
N ARG A 45 -4.67 14.25 7.49
CA ARG A 45 -3.45 13.98 6.71
C ARG A 45 -3.74 13.61 5.25
N THR A 46 -4.82 12.90 4.99
CA THR A 46 -5.16 12.47 3.63
C THR A 46 -6.00 13.52 2.88
N GLY A 47 -6.78 14.32 3.58
CA GLY A 47 -7.79 15.18 2.98
C GLY A 47 -9.01 14.41 2.45
N ALA A 48 -9.15 13.14 2.79
CA ALA A 48 -10.28 12.31 2.36
C ALA A 48 -11.59 12.81 2.96
N PRO A 49 -12.72 12.71 2.24
CA PRO A 49 -14.03 12.88 2.84
C PRO A 49 -14.24 11.85 3.98
N ARG A 50 -14.76 12.31 5.12
CA ARG A 50 -14.90 11.47 6.31
C ARG A 50 -15.66 10.17 6.06
N ASP A 51 -16.79 10.26 5.38
CA ASP A 51 -17.62 9.09 5.08
C ASP A 51 -16.92 8.10 4.15
N THR A 52 -16.22 8.62 3.16
CA THR A 52 -15.44 7.81 2.21
C THR A 52 -14.30 7.09 2.93
N LEU A 53 -13.55 7.79 3.75
CA LEU A 53 -12.45 7.19 4.51
C LEU A 53 -12.97 6.12 5.49
N ALA A 54 -14.07 6.40 6.19
CA ALA A 54 -14.70 5.42 7.08
C ALA A 54 -15.10 4.15 6.33
N ALA A 55 -15.68 4.29 5.14
CA ALA A 55 -16.04 3.15 4.29
C ALA A 55 -14.80 2.35 3.83
N ARG A 56 -13.72 3.03 3.45
CA ARG A 56 -12.47 2.37 3.05
C ARG A 56 -11.84 1.61 4.22
N LEU A 57 -11.82 2.20 5.40
CA LEU A 57 -11.30 1.54 6.61
C LEU A 57 -12.09 0.28 6.95
N ARG A 58 -13.42 0.32 6.84
CA ARG A 58 -14.26 -0.89 7.03
C ARG A 58 -13.89 -1.99 6.02
N THR A 59 -13.70 -1.64 4.76
CA THR A 59 -13.28 -2.59 3.72
C THR A 59 -11.91 -3.19 4.04
N LEU A 60 -10.95 -2.37 4.46
CA LEU A 60 -9.60 -2.82 4.80
C LEU A 60 -9.59 -3.74 6.02
N VAL A 61 -10.43 -3.47 7.02
CA VAL A 61 -10.60 -4.35 8.18
C VAL A 61 -11.24 -5.67 7.77
N ALA A 62 -12.31 -5.62 6.98
CA ALA A 62 -13.00 -6.82 6.49
C ALA A 62 -12.09 -7.70 5.63
N ALA A 63 -11.17 -7.11 4.87
CA ALA A 63 -10.20 -7.83 4.03
C ALA A 63 -8.98 -8.34 4.82
N GLY A 64 -8.86 -8.04 6.11
CA GLY A 64 -7.75 -8.49 6.94
C GLY A 64 -6.45 -7.71 6.73
N ILE A 65 -6.50 -6.51 6.20
CA ILE A 65 -5.34 -5.62 6.01
C ILE A 65 -5.07 -4.79 7.26
N LEU A 66 -6.12 -4.29 7.88
CA LEU A 66 -6.07 -3.56 9.13
C LEU A 66 -6.87 -4.29 10.20
N GLU A 67 -6.52 -4.06 11.45
CA GLU A 67 -7.35 -4.41 12.59
C GLU A 67 -7.68 -3.14 13.38
N ARG A 68 -8.88 -3.09 13.92
CA ARG A 68 -9.38 -2.00 14.73
C ARG A 68 -9.24 -2.38 16.19
N ARG A 69 -8.51 -1.57 16.96
CA ARG A 69 -8.27 -1.79 18.38
C ARG A 69 -8.84 -0.67 19.22
N GLN A 70 -9.57 -1.02 20.26
CA GLN A 70 -10.04 -0.06 21.24
C GLN A 70 -8.88 0.33 22.17
N TYR A 71 -8.63 1.65 22.34
CA TYR A 71 -7.62 2.15 23.24
C TYR A 71 -8.19 2.95 24.43
N CYS A 72 -9.49 3.27 24.38
CA CYS A 72 -10.20 3.97 25.44
C CYS A 72 -11.63 3.43 25.53
N GLU A 73 -12.11 3.19 26.75
CA GLU A 73 -13.45 2.63 26.99
C GLU A 73 -14.53 3.70 27.15
N HIS A 74 -14.18 4.86 27.73
CA HIS A 74 -15.12 5.91 28.08
C HIS A 74 -14.60 7.30 27.70
N PRO A 75 -15.01 7.88 26.56
CA PRO A 75 -15.81 7.30 25.48
C PRO A 75 -15.05 6.24 24.69
N ALA A 76 -15.76 5.31 24.06
CA ALA A 76 -15.13 4.28 23.23
C ALA A 76 -14.34 4.91 22.07
N ARG A 77 -13.03 4.68 22.04
CA ARG A 77 -12.11 5.20 21.02
C ARG A 77 -11.27 4.07 20.45
N PHE A 78 -11.02 4.16 19.16
CA PHE A 78 -10.36 3.10 18.39
C PHE A 78 -9.19 3.65 17.59
N GLU A 79 -8.24 2.77 17.33
CA GLU A 79 -7.14 3.02 16.41
C GLU A 79 -6.97 1.82 15.49
N TYR A 80 -6.29 2.05 14.36
CA TYR A 80 -6.07 1.05 13.31
C TYR A 80 -4.62 0.59 13.33
N HIS A 81 -4.43 -0.72 13.26
CA HIS A 81 -3.11 -1.35 13.22
C HIS A 81 -3.01 -2.24 11.98
N LEU A 82 -1.78 -2.41 11.50
CA LEU A 82 -1.52 -3.32 10.38
C LEU A 82 -1.55 -4.76 10.85
N THR A 83 -2.21 -5.61 10.07
CA THR A 83 -2.06 -7.07 10.17
C THR A 83 -0.76 -7.50 9.46
N ASP A 84 -0.43 -8.79 9.48
CA ASP A 84 0.68 -9.31 8.67
C ASP A 84 0.47 -9.03 7.18
N ALA A 85 -0.74 -9.28 6.66
CA ALA A 85 -1.08 -8.96 5.28
C ALA A 85 -0.98 -7.46 4.99
N GLY A 86 -1.35 -6.62 5.95
CA GLY A 86 -1.19 -5.16 5.82
C GLY A 86 0.27 -4.74 5.75
N ARG A 87 1.12 -5.31 6.59
CA ARG A 87 2.57 -5.05 6.54
C ARG A 87 3.20 -5.47 5.22
N ASP A 88 2.71 -6.52 4.60
CA ASP A 88 3.18 -6.99 3.31
C ASP A 88 2.82 -6.07 2.14
N LEU A 89 1.94 -5.08 2.35
CA LEU A 89 1.70 -3.99 1.40
C LEU A 89 2.77 -2.88 1.44
N TYR A 90 3.68 -2.91 2.41
CA TYR A 90 4.73 -1.88 2.50
C TYR A 90 5.58 -1.80 1.22
N PRO A 91 6.09 -2.91 0.67
CA PRO A 91 6.81 -2.86 -0.60
C PRO A 91 5.98 -2.28 -1.75
N VAL A 92 4.68 -2.55 -1.80
CA VAL A 92 3.79 -1.99 -2.82
C VAL A 92 3.73 -0.46 -2.71
N ILE A 93 3.54 0.07 -1.51
CA ILE A 93 3.52 1.51 -1.26
C ILE A 93 4.86 2.16 -1.60
N LEU A 94 5.98 1.53 -1.22
CA LEU A 94 7.32 2.03 -1.54
C LEU A 94 7.59 2.09 -3.04
N THR A 95 7.15 1.09 -3.79
CA THR A 95 7.34 1.08 -5.25
C THR A 95 6.44 2.07 -5.96
N LEU A 96 5.22 2.28 -5.47
CA LEU A 96 4.35 3.37 -5.93
C LEU A 96 4.99 4.73 -5.67
N MET A 97 5.53 4.94 -4.48
CA MET A 97 6.21 6.18 -4.11
C MET A 97 7.41 6.45 -5.03
N ARG A 98 8.23 5.43 -5.27
CA ARG A 98 9.38 5.55 -6.17
C ARG A 98 8.96 5.97 -7.58
N TRP A 99 7.93 5.35 -8.12
CA TRP A 99 7.41 5.69 -9.44
C TRP A 99 6.92 7.14 -9.48
N GLY A 100 6.15 7.55 -8.46
CA GLY A 100 5.65 8.91 -8.34
C GLY A 100 6.77 9.95 -8.20
N ASP A 101 7.79 9.66 -7.40
CA ASP A 101 8.95 10.53 -7.22
C ASP A 101 9.73 10.72 -8.53
N GLN A 102 9.80 9.67 -9.35
CA GLN A 102 10.52 9.73 -10.62
C GLN A 102 9.77 10.48 -11.72
N TYR A 103 8.45 10.30 -11.80
CA TYR A 103 7.68 10.79 -12.95
C TYR A 103 6.69 11.91 -12.64
N LEU A 104 6.33 12.12 -11.37
CA LEU A 104 5.33 13.08 -10.95
C LEU A 104 5.85 14.12 -9.96
N ALA A 105 7.13 14.08 -9.59
CA ALA A 105 7.70 15.04 -8.65
C ALA A 105 7.79 16.43 -9.27
N ASP A 106 7.51 17.45 -8.46
CA ASP A 106 7.72 18.86 -8.81
C ASP A 106 9.21 19.23 -8.72
N ASP A 107 9.54 20.46 -9.12
CA ASP A 107 10.91 20.99 -9.08
C ASP A 107 11.52 21.00 -7.67
N ASP A 108 10.67 21.01 -6.64
CA ASP A 108 11.09 20.94 -5.23
C ASP A 108 11.54 19.53 -4.80
N GLY A 109 11.41 18.53 -5.68
CA GLY A 109 11.78 17.15 -5.41
C GLY A 109 10.69 16.36 -4.66
N PRO A 110 11.01 15.14 -4.21
CA PRO A 110 10.04 14.28 -3.55
C PRO A 110 9.59 14.86 -2.20
N PRO A 111 8.28 14.89 -1.93
CA PRO A 111 7.74 15.47 -0.68
C PRO A 111 8.05 14.66 0.57
N LEU A 112 8.38 13.40 0.42
CA LEU A 112 8.75 12.51 1.52
C LEU A 112 9.99 11.70 1.13
N VAL A 113 11.01 11.77 1.97
CA VAL A 113 12.23 10.97 1.81
C VAL A 113 12.35 10.07 3.03
N LEU A 114 12.48 8.78 2.81
CA LEU A 114 12.69 7.80 3.86
C LEU A 114 14.17 7.40 3.92
N GLU A 115 14.66 7.22 5.13
CA GLU A 115 15.99 6.68 5.38
C GLU A 115 15.87 5.21 5.79
N HIS A 116 16.68 4.36 5.18
CA HIS A 116 16.80 2.97 5.57
C HIS A 116 17.74 2.82 6.76
N ARG A 117 17.62 1.72 7.50
CA ARG A 117 18.48 1.42 8.66
C ARG A 117 19.98 1.41 8.35
N CYS A 118 20.36 1.33 7.07
CA CYS A 118 21.76 1.45 6.66
C CYS A 118 22.29 2.89 6.65
N GLY A 119 21.43 3.88 6.93
CA GLY A 119 21.79 5.30 6.98
C GLY A 119 21.69 6.02 5.64
N HIS A 120 21.28 5.36 4.57
CA HIS A 120 21.09 5.95 3.26
C HIS A 120 19.62 6.15 2.93
N ARG A 121 19.35 7.05 2.00
CA ARG A 121 18.00 7.20 1.44
C ARG A 121 17.48 5.84 0.98
N LEU A 122 16.25 5.51 1.38
CA LEU A 122 15.59 4.30 0.94
C LEU A 122 15.21 4.41 -0.54
N VAL A 123 15.81 3.56 -1.36
CA VAL A 123 15.46 3.40 -2.78
C VAL A 123 14.97 1.96 -2.97
N PRO A 124 13.66 1.72 -3.08
CA PRO A 124 13.12 0.37 -3.19
C PRO A 124 13.43 -0.23 -4.57
N GLN A 125 13.75 -1.52 -4.57
CA GLN A 125 13.89 -2.34 -5.78
C GLN A 125 13.09 -3.60 -5.65
N VAL A 126 12.57 -4.12 -6.77
CA VAL A 126 11.96 -5.45 -6.84
C VAL A 126 13.03 -6.42 -7.29
N ILE A 127 13.23 -7.49 -6.53
CA ILE A 127 14.21 -8.52 -6.83
C ILE A 127 13.53 -9.88 -7.02
N CYS A 128 14.13 -10.74 -7.80
CA CYS A 128 13.74 -12.15 -7.87
C CYS A 128 14.26 -12.87 -6.63
N GLN A 129 13.37 -13.46 -5.86
CA GLN A 129 13.76 -14.17 -4.63
C GLN A 129 14.70 -15.36 -4.90
N ALA A 130 14.56 -16.00 -6.07
CA ALA A 130 15.35 -17.18 -6.41
C ALA A 130 16.81 -16.86 -6.73
N CYS A 131 17.07 -15.77 -7.47
CA CYS A 131 18.44 -15.40 -7.89
C CYS A 131 18.97 -14.11 -7.24
N GLY A 132 18.09 -13.32 -6.62
CA GLY A 132 18.45 -12.06 -5.98
C GLY A 132 18.67 -10.88 -6.93
N ASP A 133 18.55 -11.07 -8.23
CA ASP A 133 18.73 -9.99 -9.21
C ASP A 133 17.51 -9.09 -9.29
N PRO A 134 17.70 -7.79 -9.60
CA PRO A 134 16.59 -6.89 -9.90
C PRO A 134 15.76 -7.38 -11.07
N VAL A 135 14.46 -7.12 -11.00
CA VAL A 135 13.50 -7.48 -12.05
C VAL A 135 13.19 -6.25 -12.91
N HIS A 136 13.40 -6.39 -14.22
CA HIS A 136 13.08 -5.34 -15.20
C HIS A 136 12.07 -5.83 -16.23
N HIS A 137 11.42 -4.89 -16.92
CA HIS A 137 10.48 -5.21 -17.98
C HIS A 137 11.18 -6.02 -19.09
N GLY A 138 10.54 -7.05 -19.56
CA GLY A 138 11.03 -7.92 -20.65
C GLY A 138 11.87 -9.12 -20.19
N GLU A 139 12.16 -9.23 -18.88
CA GLU A 139 12.95 -10.34 -18.31
C GLU A 139 12.11 -11.51 -17.81
N SER A 140 10.78 -11.35 -17.79
CA SER A 140 9.86 -12.36 -17.26
C SER A 140 8.93 -12.87 -18.35
N LYS A 141 8.56 -14.12 -18.24
CA LYS A 141 7.56 -14.75 -19.11
C LYS A 141 6.57 -15.54 -18.26
N THR A 142 5.39 -15.79 -18.82
CA THR A 142 4.41 -16.66 -18.19
C THR A 142 4.98 -18.08 -18.11
N ALA A 143 4.98 -18.67 -16.93
CA ALA A 143 5.36 -20.06 -16.76
C ALA A 143 4.26 -20.96 -17.34
N GLU A 144 4.65 -22.01 -18.04
CA GLU A 144 3.71 -23.06 -18.46
C GLU A 144 3.29 -23.87 -17.21
N SER A 145 1.99 -24.08 -17.08
CA SER A 145 1.39 -24.90 -16.03
C SER A 145 1.41 -26.38 -16.40
#